data_5681593272424fb768631c868add0c2c
#
_entry.id   5681593272424fb768631c868add0c2c
#
_cell.length_a   1.000
_cell.length_b   1.000
_cell.length_c   1.000
_cell.angle_alpha   90.00
_cell.angle_beta   90.00
_cell.angle_gamma   90.00
#
_symmetry.space_group_name_H-M   'P 1'
#
loop_
_entity.id
_entity.type
_entity.pdbx_description
1 polymer ?
#
loop_
_entity_poly.entity_id
_entity_poly.type
_entity_poly.pdbx_seq_one_letter_code
_entity_poly.pdbx_strand_id
1 'polypeptide(L)'
;MRNALKQQVIRRGVLTVSTLGSCFVSSHLYANKPAGYVLEIQMTPAVCLLDSTRVKKRKCLEGYTLNIQGLYPETSRKDCMTESSATLPPLQAKVVARVMPDEAARRQLWGAVGACTGTTASQYFRTIINYADRLNIPSVMTGQETHQIHTLALQTMFVRLNKGLTSSTIRFQCAKHRNTSYLTTLNVCYSSNGQYKSCSNKVVSNCPSTFTIKGSY
;
A
#
# COMPACT_ATOMS: atom_id res chain seq x y z
N MET A 1 23.28 66.83 -54.25
CA MET A 1 24.52 67.59 -53.90
C MET A 1 25.16 66.78 -52.78
N ARG A 2 26.18 65.96 -53.06
CA ARG A 2 27.59 66.17 -52.62
C ARG A 2 27.68 66.31 -51.08
N ASN A 3 28.40 65.57 -50.26
CA ASN A 3 29.71 64.86 -50.32
C ASN A 3 29.79 63.97 -49.09
N ALA A 4 30.22 62.80 -49.13
CA ALA A 4 31.60 62.24 -49.13
C ALA A 4 32.33 62.26 -47.78
N LEU A 5 32.74 61.05 -47.41
CA LEU A 5 33.96 60.66 -46.70
C LEU A 5 34.15 61.02 -45.22
N LYS A 6 34.29 59.99 -44.36
CA LYS A 6 35.63 59.54 -43.91
C LYS A 6 35.54 58.24 -43.12
N GLN A 7 36.33 57.32 -43.57
CA GLN A 7 36.68 56.07 -42.80
C GLN A 7 37.44 56.46 -41.54
N GLN A 8 37.09 55.81 -40.42
CA GLN A 8 38.07 55.53 -39.36
C GLN A 8 37.93 54.11 -38.89
N VAL A 9 38.97 53.34 -39.19
CA VAL A 9 39.25 52.01 -38.68
C VAL A 9 39.63 52.13 -37.22
N ILE A 10 38.85 51.59 -36.33
CA ILE A 10 39.25 51.33 -34.95
C ILE A 10 39.19 49.81 -34.70
N ARG A 11 40.37 49.19 -34.67
CA ARG A 11 40.58 47.87 -34.14
C ARG A 11 40.20 47.88 -32.66
N ARG A 12 39.20 47.09 -32.29
CA ARG A 12 38.99 46.74 -30.89
C ARG A 12 38.89 45.23 -30.78
N GLY A 13 39.75 44.72 -29.91
CA GLY A 13 39.98 43.33 -29.65
C GLY A 13 38.71 42.60 -29.20
N VAL A 14 38.55 41.41 -29.74
CA VAL A 14 37.53 40.44 -29.36
C VAL A 14 37.96 39.85 -28.03
N LEU A 15 37.36 40.28 -26.94
CA LEU A 15 37.38 39.57 -25.66
C LEU A 15 36.33 38.47 -25.75
N THR A 16 36.78 37.26 -26.02
CA THR A 16 35.94 36.05 -25.89
C THR A 16 35.78 35.76 -24.41
N VAL A 17 34.63 36.17 -23.87
CA VAL A 17 34.18 35.71 -22.55
C VAL A 17 33.64 34.29 -22.74
N SER A 18 34.45 33.27 -22.40
CA SER A 18 34.01 31.90 -22.29
C SER A 18 33.15 31.76 -21.03
N THR A 19 31.85 31.87 -21.18
CA THR A 19 30.90 31.46 -20.13
C THR A 19 30.90 29.92 -20.05
N LEU A 20 31.62 29.38 -19.07
CA LEU A 20 31.46 27.99 -18.62
C LEU A 20 30.04 27.85 -18.08
N GLY A 21 29.14 27.45 -18.95
CA GLY A 21 27.78 27.03 -18.57
C GLY A 21 27.89 25.76 -17.73
N SER A 22 27.85 25.89 -16.39
CA SER A 22 27.65 24.76 -15.48
C SER A 22 26.26 24.18 -15.74
N CYS A 23 26.21 23.13 -16.58
CA CYS A 23 25.04 22.26 -16.65
C CYS A 23 24.85 21.59 -15.30
N PHE A 24 24.04 22.16 -14.43
CA PHE A 24 23.47 21.41 -13.31
C PHE A 24 22.60 20.31 -13.89
N VAL A 25 23.16 19.13 -14.06
CA VAL A 25 22.42 17.91 -14.31
C VAL A 25 21.68 17.63 -13.00
N SER A 26 20.45 18.15 -12.89
CA SER A 26 19.53 17.75 -11.83
C SER A 26 19.28 16.25 -12.02
N SER A 27 20.01 15.43 -11.27
CA SER A 27 19.75 14.00 -11.15
C SER A 27 18.39 13.87 -10.45
N HIS A 28 17.31 13.94 -11.22
CA HIS A 28 16.03 13.47 -10.73
C HIS A 28 16.22 11.98 -10.42
N LEU A 29 16.41 11.69 -9.13
CA LEU A 29 16.31 10.35 -8.59
C LEU A 29 14.91 9.84 -8.98
N TYR A 30 14.82 9.15 -10.11
CA TYR A 30 13.63 8.39 -10.45
C TYR A 30 13.44 7.38 -9.32
N ALA A 31 12.53 7.69 -8.40
CA ALA A 31 12.08 6.72 -7.43
C ALA A 31 11.52 5.54 -8.23
N ASN A 32 12.28 4.45 -8.33
CA ASN A 32 11.83 3.26 -9.04
C ASN A 32 10.49 2.85 -8.47
N LYS A 33 9.46 2.97 -9.30
CA LYS A 33 8.09 2.60 -8.94
C LYS A 33 8.11 1.13 -8.51
N PRO A 34 7.43 0.75 -7.42
CA PRO A 34 7.37 -0.66 -7.00
C PRO A 34 6.85 -1.56 -8.12
N ALA A 35 7.36 -2.78 -8.21
CA ALA A 35 6.89 -3.78 -9.19
C ALA A 35 5.41 -4.17 -8.98
N GLY A 36 4.92 -3.95 -7.78
CA GLY A 36 3.54 -4.18 -7.37
C GLY A 36 3.34 -3.88 -5.90
N TYR A 37 2.18 -4.27 -5.41
CA TYR A 37 1.76 -4.05 -4.03
C TYR A 37 1.06 -5.29 -3.48
N VAL A 38 1.18 -5.48 -2.18
CA VAL A 38 0.40 -6.45 -1.41
C VAL A 38 -0.50 -5.69 -0.44
N LEU A 39 -1.81 -5.76 -0.65
CA LEU A 39 -2.80 -5.26 0.30
C LEU A 39 -3.00 -6.32 1.37
N GLU A 40 -2.66 -5.99 2.61
CA GLU A 40 -2.84 -6.87 3.76
C GLU A 40 -4.07 -6.46 4.56
N ILE A 41 -5.01 -7.40 4.69
CA ILE A 41 -6.28 -7.24 5.40
C ILE A 41 -6.31 -8.22 6.56
N GLN A 42 -6.54 -7.73 7.75
CA GLN A 42 -6.59 -8.51 8.98
C GLN A 42 -8.02 -8.90 9.33
N MET A 43 -8.20 -10.15 9.72
CA MET A 43 -9.42 -10.65 10.37
C MET A 43 -9.38 -10.26 11.84
N THR A 44 -9.99 -9.12 12.17
CA THR A 44 -9.89 -8.53 13.51
C THR A 44 -10.39 -9.46 14.62
N PRO A 45 -11.55 -10.15 14.49
CA PRO A 45 -12.04 -11.04 15.56
C PRO A 45 -11.07 -12.17 15.88
N ALA A 46 -10.44 -12.76 14.85
CA ALA A 46 -9.45 -13.82 15.05
C ALA A 46 -8.20 -13.31 15.77
N VAL A 47 -7.69 -12.15 15.34
CA VAL A 47 -6.49 -11.57 15.97
C VAL A 47 -6.75 -11.11 17.39
N CYS A 48 -7.93 -10.57 17.68
CA CYS A 48 -8.32 -10.20 19.04
C CYS A 48 -8.48 -11.43 19.96
N LEU A 49 -8.94 -12.55 19.42
CA LEU A 49 -9.01 -13.84 20.15
C LEU A 49 -7.62 -14.39 20.46
N LEU A 50 -6.69 -14.29 19.51
CA LEU A 50 -5.36 -14.90 19.59
C LEU A 50 -4.37 -14.11 20.44
N ASP A 51 -4.55 -12.81 20.56
CA ASP A 51 -3.63 -11.92 21.25
C ASP A 51 -4.35 -11.07 22.29
N SER A 52 -4.32 -11.55 23.54
CA SER A 52 -4.96 -10.88 24.70
C SER A 52 -4.43 -9.45 24.93
N THR A 53 -3.20 -9.14 24.47
CA THR A 53 -2.65 -7.78 24.59
C THR A 53 -3.32 -6.81 23.63
N ARG A 54 -3.94 -7.30 22.56
CA ARG A 54 -4.66 -6.51 21.56
C ARG A 54 -6.12 -6.27 21.88
N VAL A 55 -6.70 -6.97 22.85
CA VAL A 55 -8.12 -6.81 23.22
C VAL A 55 -8.47 -5.36 23.55
N LYS A 56 -7.55 -4.61 24.13
CA LYS A 56 -7.71 -3.18 24.44
C LYS A 56 -7.49 -2.23 23.24
N LYS A 57 -7.07 -2.74 22.08
CA LYS A 57 -6.90 -1.91 20.88
C LYS A 57 -8.27 -1.51 20.34
N ARG A 58 -8.34 -0.28 19.84
CA ARG A 58 -9.56 0.33 19.31
C ARG A 58 -10.33 -0.58 18.34
N LYS A 59 -9.63 -1.21 17.42
CA LYS A 59 -10.24 -2.13 16.43
C LYS A 59 -10.95 -3.34 17.05
N CYS A 60 -10.46 -3.85 18.20
CA CYS A 60 -11.10 -4.95 18.91
C CYS A 60 -12.31 -4.46 19.72
N LEU A 61 -12.20 -3.28 20.35
CA LEU A 61 -13.27 -2.70 21.17
C LEU A 61 -14.45 -2.20 20.33
N GLU A 62 -14.20 -1.70 19.12
CA GLU A 62 -15.24 -1.18 18.21
C GLU A 62 -15.86 -2.27 17.32
N GLY A 63 -15.48 -3.55 17.47
CA GLY A 63 -16.11 -4.65 16.75
C GLY A 63 -15.81 -4.68 15.24
N TYR A 64 -14.67 -4.15 14.82
CA TYR A 64 -14.25 -4.26 13.40
C TYR A 64 -14.14 -5.72 12.98
N THR A 65 -14.80 -6.10 11.91
CA THR A 65 -14.65 -7.44 11.31
C THR A 65 -13.35 -7.54 10.52
N LEU A 66 -13.08 -6.52 9.72
CA LEU A 66 -11.89 -6.41 8.88
C LEU A 66 -11.16 -5.10 9.16
N ASN A 67 -9.85 -5.13 9.05
CA ASN A 67 -9.01 -3.96 9.21
C ASN A 67 -7.82 -4.07 8.25
N ILE A 68 -7.54 -3.03 7.50
CA ILE A 68 -6.36 -3.00 6.64
C ILE A 68 -5.12 -2.79 7.50
N GLN A 69 -4.13 -3.66 7.35
CA GLN A 69 -2.82 -3.52 8.00
C GLN A 69 -1.90 -2.62 7.19
N GLY A 70 -1.97 -2.72 5.86
CA GLY A 70 -1.17 -1.89 4.99
C GLY A 70 -1.23 -2.27 3.53
N LEU A 71 -0.54 -1.47 2.73
CA LEU A 71 -0.25 -1.71 1.32
C LEU A 71 1.27 -1.76 1.18
N TYR A 72 1.81 -2.96 1.11
CA TYR A 72 3.25 -3.19 1.10
C TYR A 72 3.78 -3.16 -0.33
N PRO A 73 4.68 -2.22 -0.68
CA PRO A 73 5.27 -2.18 -2.01
C PRO A 73 6.21 -3.36 -2.22
N GLU A 74 6.12 -4.01 -3.38
CA GLU A 74 7.10 -5.01 -3.80
C GLU A 74 8.37 -4.32 -4.29
N THR A 75 9.24 -4.02 -3.35
CA THR A 75 10.53 -3.37 -3.55
C THR A 75 11.58 -3.99 -2.63
N SER A 76 12.85 -3.88 -3.00
CA SER A 76 13.97 -4.21 -2.11
C SER A 76 14.29 -3.09 -1.12
N ARG A 77 13.72 -1.89 -1.32
CA ARG A 77 13.99 -0.72 -0.48
C ARG A 77 13.19 -0.82 0.82
N LYS A 78 13.82 -0.42 1.91
CA LYS A 78 13.22 -0.31 3.25
C LYS A 78 13.65 1.02 3.87
N ASP A 79 12.87 1.51 4.82
CA ASP A 79 13.17 2.72 5.60
C ASP A 79 13.56 3.91 4.71
N CYS A 80 12.75 4.15 3.67
CA CYS A 80 13.01 5.20 2.69
C CYS A 80 12.82 6.58 3.32
N MET A 81 13.82 7.44 3.15
CA MET A 81 13.70 8.84 3.56
C MET A 81 12.61 9.55 2.73
N THR A 82 11.84 10.39 3.40
CA THR A 82 10.78 11.20 2.77
C THR A 82 10.61 12.51 3.52
N GLU A 83 10.35 13.57 2.79
CA GLU A 83 9.95 14.86 3.36
C GLU A 83 8.43 14.94 3.60
N SER A 84 7.67 13.97 3.08
CA SER A 84 6.22 13.94 3.26
C SER A 84 5.87 13.54 4.69
N SER A 85 5.16 14.43 5.38
CA SER A 85 4.62 14.14 6.72
C SER A 85 3.66 12.95 6.69
N ALA A 86 3.72 12.13 7.74
CA ALA A 86 2.74 11.06 7.97
C ALA A 86 1.35 11.60 8.37
N THR A 87 1.25 12.88 8.71
CA THR A 87 0.01 13.54 9.12
C THR A 87 -0.89 13.76 7.90
N LEU A 88 -2.11 13.24 7.97
CA LEU A 88 -3.11 13.41 6.92
C LEU A 88 -4.00 14.61 7.19
N PRO A 89 -4.54 15.27 6.13
CA PRO A 89 -5.60 16.26 6.29
C PRO A 89 -6.79 15.68 7.07
N PRO A 90 -7.49 16.46 7.91
CA PRO A 90 -8.51 15.95 8.85
C PRO A 90 -9.60 15.11 8.19
N LEU A 91 -10.11 15.54 7.02
CA LEU A 91 -11.13 14.79 6.30
C LEU A 91 -10.60 13.45 5.80
N GLN A 92 -9.39 13.43 5.24
CA GLN A 92 -8.77 12.20 4.76
C GLN A 92 -8.45 11.25 5.92
N ALA A 93 -7.97 11.79 7.06
CA ALA A 93 -7.71 11.00 8.26
C ALA A 93 -8.98 10.27 8.74
N LYS A 94 -10.14 10.93 8.70
CA LYS A 94 -11.44 10.32 9.02
C LYS A 94 -11.82 9.19 8.06
N VAL A 95 -11.61 9.38 6.76
CA VAL A 95 -11.89 8.34 5.74
C VAL A 95 -10.98 7.13 5.94
N VAL A 96 -9.67 7.36 6.10
CA VAL A 96 -8.69 6.28 6.33
C VAL A 96 -8.98 5.53 7.63
N ALA A 97 -9.42 6.23 8.68
CA ALA A 97 -9.75 5.61 9.96
C ALA A 97 -10.88 4.58 9.91
N ARG A 98 -11.74 4.62 8.88
CA ARG A 98 -12.80 3.61 8.69
C ARG A 98 -12.26 2.22 8.40
N VAL A 99 -11.10 2.12 7.76
CA VAL A 99 -10.47 0.84 7.38
C VAL A 99 -9.15 0.60 8.12
N MET A 100 -8.55 1.65 8.69
CA MET A 100 -7.30 1.63 9.47
C MET A 100 -7.46 2.54 10.69
N PRO A 101 -8.16 2.11 11.75
CA PRO A 101 -8.55 2.97 12.87
C PRO A 101 -7.38 3.44 13.73
N ASP A 102 -6.28 2.69 13.80
CA ASP A 102 -5.10 3.00 14.62
C ASP A 102 -4.18 4.01 13.91
N GLU A 103 -4.16 5.25 14.40
CA GLU A 103 -3.35 6.32 13.81
C GLU A 103 -1.85 6.10 14.01
N ALA A 104 -1.43 5.55 15.14
CA ALA A 104 -0.02 5.26 15.38
C ALA A 104 0.49 4.19 14.41
N ALA A 105 -0.33 3.14 14.16
CA ALA A 105 -0.02 2.12 13.15
C ALA A 105 0.06 2.72 11.74
N ARG A 106 -0.81 3.67 11.38
CA ARG A 106 -0.73 4.37 10.08
C ARG A 106 0.58 5.14 9.93
N ARG A 107 0.98 5.90 10.96
CA ARG A 107 2.26 6.64 10.93
C ARG A 107 3.45 5.71 10.82
N GLN A 108 3.46 4.62 11.59
CA GLN A 108 4.51 3.61 11.54
C GLN A 108 4.59 2.94 10.15
N LEU A 109 3.44 2.57 9.57
CA LEU A 109 3.38 1.97 8.23
C LEU A 109 3.94 2.93 7.17
N TRP A 110 3.59 4.22 7.23
CA TRP A 110 4.13 5.23 6.32
C TRP A 110 5.66 5.29 6.41
N GLY A 111 6.22 5.43 7.62
CA GLY A 111 7.67 5.49 7.82
C GLY A 111 8.41 4.23 7.39
N ALA A 112 7.83 3.04 7.67
CA ALA A 112 8.49 1.77 7.38
C ALA A 112 8.48 1.40 5.89
N VAL A 113 7.36 1.63 5.19
CA VAL A 113 7.20 1.13 3.81
C VAL A 113 6.51 2.10 2.87
N GLY A 114 5.58 2.93 3.35
CA GLY A 114 4.80 3.83 2.50
C GLY A 114 5.69 4.86 1.81
N ALA A 115 6.68 5.39 2.50
CA ALA A 115 7.67 6.32 1.98
C ALA A 115 8.46 5.75 0.78
N CYS A 116 8.59 4.43 0.69
CA CYS A 116 9.30 3.75 -0.41
C CYS A 116 8.49 3.69 -1.72
N THR A 117 7.25 4.15 -1.72
CA THR A 117 6.42 4.17 -2.93
C THR A 117 6.73 5.34 -3.87
N GLY A 118 7.52 6.33 -3.43
CA GLY A 118 7.81 7.54 -4.19
C GLY A 118 6.61 8.50 -4.30
N THR A 119 5.61 8.36 -3.41
CA THR A 119 4.41 9.20 -3.34
C THR A 119 4.37 9.99 -2.05
N THR A 120 3.39 10.85 -1.85
CA THR A 120 3.11 11.47 -0.55
C THR A 120 2.28 10.54 0.34
N ALA A 121 2.28 10.75 1.65
CA ALA A 121 1.43 9.99 2.58
C ALA A 121 -0.06 10.07 2.17
N SER A 122 -0.53 11.25 1.75
CA SER A 122 -1.89 11.46 1.26
C SER A 122 -2.21 10.58 0.06
N GLN A 123 -1.33 10.49 -0.92
CA GLN A 123 -1.49 9.64 -2.11
C GLN A 123 -1.43 8.15 -1.75
N TYR A 124 -0.50 7.76 -0.89
CA TYR A 124 -0.36 6.39 -0.44
C TYR A 124 -1.64 5.88 0.25
N PHE A 125 -2.16 6.62 1.24
CA PHE A 125 -3.38 6.22 1.94
C PHE A 125 -4.63 6.30 1.04
N ARG A 126 -4.66 7.21 0.06
CA ARG A 126 -5.72 7.20 -0.97
C ARG A 126 -5.67 5.93 -1.81
N THR A 127 -4.48 5.46 -2.16
CA THR A 127 -4.32 4.20 -2.90
C THR A 127 -4.83 3.01 -2.09
N ILE A 128 -4.55 2.97 -0.79
CA ILE A 128 -5.11 1.95 0.13
C ILE A 128 -6.64 1.94 0.07
N ILE A 129 -7.27 3.11 0.23
CA ILE A 129 -8.74 3.22 0.17
C ILE A 129 -9.28 2.73 -1.18
N ASN A 130 -8.68 3.17 -2.28
CA ASN A 130 -9.10 2.78 -3.62
C ASN A 130 -9.00 1.26 -3.86
N TYR A 131 -8.01 0.59 -3.27
CA TYR A 131 -7.88 -0.87 -3.39
C TYR A 131 -8.89 -1.59 -2.49
N ALA A 132 -9.11 -1.07 -1.29
CA ALA A 132 -10.13 -1.58 -0.39
C ALA A 132 -11.54 -1.49 -0.99
N ASP A 133 -11.90 -0.33 -1.55
CA ASP A 133 -13.24 -0.09 -2.12
C ASP A 133 -13.53 -0.97 -3.35
N ARG A 134 -12.50 -1.38 -4.09
CA ARG A 134 -12.66 -2.24 -5.27
C ARG A 134 -12.68 -3.73 -4.95
N LEU A 135 -12.26 -4.13 -3.76
CA LEU A 135 -12.22 -5.52 -3.36
C LEU A 135 -13.54 -5.92 -2.69
N ASN A 136 -14.32 -6.75 -3.37
CA ASN A 136 -15.53 -7.33 -2.82
C ASN A 136 -15.18 -8.50 -1.90
N ILE A 137 -15.58 -8.40 -0.64
CA ILE A 137 -15.32 -9.40 0.40
C ILE A 137 -16.49 -10.39 0.48
N PRO A 138 -16.27 -11.70 0.50
CA PRO A 138 -17.32 -12.68 0.72
C PRO A 138 -18.04 -12.46 2.06
N SER A 139 -19.37 -12.55 2.09
CA SER A 139 -20.18 -12.30 3.28
C SER A 139 -19.84 -13.21 4.45
N VAL A 140 -19.36 -14.42 4.20
CA VAL A 140 -18.85 -15.33 5.24
C VAL A 140 -17.72 -14.73 6.08
N MET A 141 -17.01 -13.72 5.57
CA MET A 141 -15.94 -13.05 6.30
C MET A 141 -16.40 -11.83 7.09
N THR A 142 -17.62 -11.36 6.88
CA THR A 142 -18.15 -10.13 7.49
C THR A 142 -19.32 -10.39 8.43
N GLY A 143 -19.76 -11.65 8.56
CA GLY A 143 -20.83 -12.06 9.43
C GLY A 143 -20.45 -12.15 10.91
N GLN A 144 -21.46 -12.25 11.77
CA GLN A 144 -21.30 -12.45 13.21
C GLN A 144 -21.01 -13.90 13.59
N GLU A 145 -21.36 -14.84 12.73
CA GLU A 145 -21.19 -16.26 13.00
C GLU A 145 -19.78 -16.75 12.70
N THR A 146 -19.32 -17.71 13.48
CA THR A 146 -18.04 -18.38 13.26
C THR A 146 -18.26 -19.61 12.36
N HIS A 147 -17.51 -19.68 11.26
CA HIS A 147 -17.66 -20.72 10.25
C HIS A 147 -16.37 -21.51 10.03
N GLN A 148 -16.51 -22.81 9.77
CA GLN A 148 -15.42 -23.57 9.13
C GLN A 148 -15.58 -23.52 7.62
N ILE A 149 -14.46 -23.35 6.91
CA ILE A 149 -14.46 -23.25 5.46
C ILE A 149 -13.23 -23.92 4.86
N HIS A 150 -13.39 -24.49 3.66
CA HIS A 150 -12.27 -24.97 2.86
C HIS A 150 -11.56 -23.82 2.15
N THR A 151 -10.23 -23.87 2.10
CA THR A 151 -9.39 -22.88 1.40
C THR A 151 -9.86 -22.62 -0.03
N LEU A 152 -10.10 -23.69 -0.80
CA LEU A 152 -10.57 -23.58 -2.19
C LEU A 152 -11.95 -22.94 -2.30
N ALA A 153 -12.85 -23.22 -1.36
CA ALA A 153 -14.19 -22.61 -1.35
C ALA A 153 -14.10 -21.10 -1.16
N LEU A 154 -13.29 -20.64 -0.19
CA LEU A 154 -13.08 -19.20 0.02
C LEU A 154 -12.40 -18.53 -1.17
N GLN A 155 -11.38 -19.16 -1.76
CA GLN A 155 -10.74 -18.64 -2.99
C GLN A 155 -11.76 -18.51 -4.13
N THR A 156 -12.61 -19.52 -4.33
CA THR A 156 -13.64 -19.50 -5.37
C THR A 156 -14.64 -18.37 -5.16
N MET A 157 -15.04 -18.08 -3.91
CA MET A 157 -15.92 -16.96 -3.59
C MET A 157 -15.26 -15.63 -3.99
N PHE A 158 -13.98 -15.43 -3.67
CA PHE A 158 -13.25 -14.21 -4.08
C PHE A 158 -13.17 -14.07 -5.60
N VAL A 159 -12.83 -15.13 -6.31
CA VAL A 159 -12.75 -15.14 -7.79
C VAL A 159 -14.09 -14.77 -8.42
N ARG A 160 -15.19 -15.31 -7.89
CA ARG A 160 -16.54 -15.00 -8.40
C ARG A 160 -16.96 -13.54 -8.16
N LEU A 161 -16.60 -12.98 -7.00
CA LEU A 161 -16.99 -11.62 -6.61
C LEU A 161 -16.13 -10.54 -7.26
N ASN A 162 -14.90 -10.87 -7.69
CA ASN A 162 -13.90 -9.88 -8.12
C ASN A 162 -13.41 -10.20 -9.53
N LYS A 163 -13.94 -9.48 -10.51
CA LYS A 163 -13.52 -9.64 -11.92
C LYS A 163 -12.00 -9.44 -12.08
N GLY A 164 -11.33 -10.41 -12.66
CA GLY A 164 -9.88 -10.39 -12.90
C GLY A 164 -9.03 -10.92 -11.74
N LEU A 165 -9.64 -11.20 -10.57
CA LEU A 165 -8.96 -11.88 -9.47
C LEU A 165 -8.88 -13.39 -9.78
N THR A 166 -7.73 -14.00 -9.53
CA THR A 166 -7.49 -15.44 -9.67
C THR A 166 -7.02 -16.02 -8.33
N SER A 167 -7.01 -17.33 -8.19
CA SER A 167 -6.49 -18.00 -6.99
C SER A 167 -5.01 -17.71 -6.72
N SER A 168 -4.23 -17.35 -7.75
CA SER A 168 -2.83 -16.97 -7.60
C SER A 168 -2.63 -15.54 -7.06
N THR A 169 -3.67 -14.69 -7.09
CA THR A 169 -3.61 -13.29 -6.65
C THR A 169 -3.94 -13.09 -5.18
N ILE A 170 -4.35 -14.14 -4.48
CA ILE A 170 -4.80 -14.10 -3.10
C ILE A 170 -4.06 -15.14 -2.26
N ARG A 171 -3.70 -14.78 -1.02
CA ARG A 171 -3.05 -15.65 -0.05
C ARG A 171 -3.70 -15.51 1.31
N PHE A 172 -3.85 -16.64 2.01
CA PHE A 172 -4.44 -16.71 3.34
C PHE A 172 -3.41 -17.08 4.39
N GLN A 173 -3.41 -16.35 5.49
CA GLN A 173 -2.59 -16.68 6.64
C GLN A 173 -3.47 -17.04 7.82
N CYS A 174 -3.11 -18.11 8.50
CA CYS A 174 -3.80 -18.64 9.65
C CYS A 174 -2.86 -18.73 10.85
N ALA A 175 -3.43 -18.60 12.04
CA ALA A 175 -2.77 -18.93 13.29
C ALA A 175 -3.61 -19.88 14.12
N LYS A 176 -2.94 -20.73 14.90
CA LYS A 176 -3.59 -21.73 15.76
C LYS A 176 -3.89 -21.14 17.14
N HIS A 177 -5.08 -21.45 17.63
CA HIS A 177 -5.43 -21.28 19.02
C HIS A 177 -6.03 -22.60 19.53
N ARG A 178 -5.36 -23.22 20.50
CA ARG A 178 -5.65 -24.59 20.90
C ARG A 178 -5.57 -25.52 19.66
N ASN A 179 -6.62 -26.24 19.34
CA ASN A 179 -6.68 -27.17 18.20
C ASN A 179 -7.33 -26.57 16.93
N THR A 180 -7.68 -25.28 16.95
CA THR A 180 -8.37 -24.63 15.84
C THR A 180 -7.42 -23.67 15.10
N SER A 181 -7.42 -23.75 13.77
CA SER A 181 -6.70 -22.83 12.89
C SER A 181 -7.66 -21.73 12.46
N TYR A 182 -7.33 -20.47 12.78
CA TYR A 182 -8.14 -19.30 12.45
C TYR A 182 -7.50 -18.49 11.32
N LEU A 183 -8.30 -18.06 10.35
CA LEU A 183 -7.88 -17.08 9.38
C LEU A 183 -7.57 -15.75 10.09
N THR A 184 -6.34 -15.27 9.97
CA THR A 184 -5.88 -14.02 10.59
C THR A 184 -5.65 -12.92 9.56
N THR A 185 -5.20 -13.30 8.36
CA THR A 185 -4.78 -12.33 7.35
C THR A 185 -5.12 -12.82 5.95
N LEU A 186 -5.57 -11.87 5.15
CA LEU A 186 -5.77 -11.99 3.72
C LEU A 186 -4.79 -11.05 3.02
N ASN A 187 -4.00 -11.56 2.09
CA ASN A 187 -3.12 -10.79 1.21
C ASN A 187 -3.66 -10.80 -0.21
N VAL A 188 -3.81 -9.62 -0.81
CA VAL A 188 -4.21 -9.47 -2.21
C VAL A 188 -3.11 -8.73 -2.98
N CYS A 189 -2.66 -9.32 -4.09
CA CYS A 189 -1.51 -8.82 -4.84
C CYS A 189 -1.96 -8.01 -6.06
N TYR A 190 -1.35 -6.84 -6.21
CA TYR A 190 -1.61 -5.88 -7.28
C TYR A 190 -0.33 -5.53 -8.03
N SER A 191 -0.43 -5.28 -9.32
CA SER A 191 0.62 -4.66 -10.11
C SER A 191 0.73 -3.17 -9.79
N SER A 192 1.78 -2.52 -10.27
CA SER A 192 2.03 -1.09 -10.04
C SER A 192 0.93 -0.16 -10.59
N ASN A 193 0.10 -0.63 -11.53
CA ASN A 193 -1.06 0.08 -12.08
C ASN A 193 -2.40 -0.29 -11.40
N GLY A 194 -2.35 -1.12 -10.34
CA GLY A 194 -3.52 -1.47 -9.54
C GLY A 194 -4.40 -2.58 -10.10
N GLN A 195 -3.93 -3.32 -11.09
CA GLN A 195 -4.60 -4.54 -11.54
C GLN A 195 -4.22 -5.73 -10.65
N TYR A 196 -5.10 -6.71 -10.51
CA TYR A 196 -4.74 -7.95 -9.84
C TYR A 196 -3.59 -8.64 -10.56
N LYS A 197 -2.65 -9.18 -9.80
CA LYS A 197 -1.52 -9.96 -10.33
C LYS A 197 -1.23 -11.17 -9.45
N SER A 198 -0.58 -12.18 -9.99
CA SER A 198 -0.09 -13.31 -9.19
C SER A 198 0.85 -12.82 -8.10
N CYS A 199 0.62 -13.31 -6.87
CA CYS A 199 1.49 -13.02 -5.74
C CYS A 199 2.90 -13.59 -5.99
N SER A 200 3.92 -12.83 -5.57
CA SER A 200 5.30 -13.33 -5.58
C SER A 200 5.46 -14.49 -4.57
N ASN A 201 6.52 -15.28 -4.74
CA ASN A 201 6.83 -16.41 -3.85
C ASN A 201 7.12 -15.98 -2.40
N LYS A 202 7.33 -14.70 -2.16
CA LYS A 202 7.51 -14.12 -0.80
C LYS A 202 6.19 -14.01 -0.04
N VAL A 203 5.07 -13.96 -0.75
CA VAL A 203 3.71 -13.89 -0.17
C VAL A 203 3.16 -15.30 -0.12
N VAL A 204 3.28 -15.95 1.03
CA VAL A 204 2.90 -17.35 1.20
C VAL A 204 1.56 -17.50 1.89
N SER A 205 0.86 -18.62 1.60
CA SER A 205 -0.28 -19.11 2.39
C SER A 205 0.23 -20.16 3.37
N ASN A 206 -0.28 -20.11 4.60
CA ASN A 206 0.01 -21.13 5.62
C ASN A 206 -1.26 -21.74 6.23
N CYS A 207 -2.44 -21.40 5.70
CA CYS A 207 -3.68 -22.01 6.14
C CYS A 207 -3.75 -23.48 5.72
N PRO A 208 -4.27 -24.38 6.59
CA PRO A 208 -4.59 -25.75 6.22
C PRO A 208 -5.74 -25.77 5.20
N SER A 209 -6.05 -26.96 4.66
CA SER A 209 -7.16 -27.14 3.71
C SER A 209 -8.51 -26.69 4.27
N THR A 210 -8.69 -26.78 5.58
CA THR A 210 -9.89 -26.32 6.31
C THR A 210 -9.45 -25.46 7.50
N PHE A 211 -10.06 -24.30 7.65
CA PHE A 211 -9.80 -23.38 8.76
C PHE A 211 -11.08 -22.66 9.20
N THR A 212 -11.00 -21.92 10.27
CA THR A 212 -12.13 -21.20 10.87
C THR A 212 -12.03 -19.70 10.57
N ILE A 213 -13.12 -19.14 10.08
CA ILE A 213 -13.36 -17.69 10.06
C ILE A 213 -14.08 -17.34 11.36
N LYS A 214 -13.44 -16.56 12.22
CA LYS A 214 -14.04 -16.08 13.47
C LYS A 214 -14.99 -14.92 13.16
N GLY A 215 -16.25 -15.07 13.54
CA GLY A 215 -17.26 -14.02 13.43
C GLY A 215 -16.99 -12.84 14.35
N SER A 216 -17.55 -11.68 13.99
CA SER A 216 -17.54 -10.49 14.84
C SER A 216 -18.43 -10.67 16.07
N TYR A 217 -18.12 -9.91 17.12
CA TYR A 217 -18.88 -9.92 18.36
C TYR A 217 -20.12 -9.04 18.26
#